data_f05aca74ddfd7597897b0faac7d0ff9e
#
_entry.id   f05aca74ddfd7597897b0faac7d0ff9e
#
_cell.length_a   1.000
_cell.length_b   1.000
_cell.length_c   1.000
_cell.angle_alpha   90.00
_cell.angle_beta   90.00
_cell.angle_gamma   90.00
#
_symmetry.space_group_name_H-M   'P 1'
#
loop_
_entity.id
_entity.type
_entity.pdbx_description
1 polymer ?
#
loop_
_entity_poly.entity_id
_entity_poly.type
_entity_poly.pdbx_seq_one_letter_code
_entity_poly.pdbx_strand_id
1 'polypeptide(L)'
;MARRQENDSQRPDEETVAQLAGAFLDALVSGDEITADIAISEAMDAGLTTAEIDEMLIAPAMWRVGELWEQGELSVAEEHIATEITTRVIALQREARRVAESRRGRRILLATPAGERHVVALHMVSSLLHGAGYDIVMVGPDVPADALGASVRLHKADVVCMSSTMPEQSKRVLQAIDAIRNEWPPAAFVIGGRGLTAEAESRPEVRHCRSVSEAVDVVDAMVKRAGRN
;
A
#
# COMPACT_ATOMS: atom_id res chain seq x y z
N MET A 1 -5.38 30.35 -5.38
CA MET A 1 -3.92 30.43 -5.53
C MET A 1 -3.17 30.76 -4.22
N ALA A 2 -3.73 31.51 -3.28
CA ALA A 2 -3.03 31.89 -2.04
C ALA A 2 -2.77 30.73 -1.05
N ARG A 3 -3.65 29.71 -0.95
CA ARG A 3 -3.48 28.58 -0.01
C ARG A 3 -2.36 27.58 -0.39
N ARG A 4 -1.83 27.63 -1.60
CA ARG A 4 -0.72 26.75 -2.04
C ARG A 4 0.65 27.30 -1.67
N GLN A 5 0.77 28.61 -1.46
CA GLN A 5 2.03 29.26 -1.13
C GLN A 5 2.34 29.28 0.38
N GLU A 6 1.33 29.18 1.26
CA GLU A 6 1.54 29.15 2.71
C GLU A 6 2.03 27.77 3.22
N ASN A 7 1.82 26.70 2.46
CA ASN A 7 2.21 25.33 2.85
C ASN A 7 3.67 24.97 2.49
N ASP A 8 4.31 25.77 1.63
CA ASP A 8 5.70 25.49 1.18
C ASP A 8 6.75 25.99 2.17
N SER A 9 6.38 26.91 3.08
CA SER A 9 7.27 27.45 4.10
C SER A 9 7.29 26.67 5.43
N GLN A 10 6.55 25.57 5.53
CA GLN A 10 6.45 24.69 6.72
C GLN A 10 6.89 23.25 6.47
N ARG A 11 7.43 22.92 5.30
CA ARG A 11 7.93 21.56 5.07
C ARG A 11 9.21 21.32 5.85
N PRO A 12 9.35 20.15 6.49
CA PRO A 12 10.59 19.78 7.16
C PRO A 12 11.71 19.68 6.11
N ASP A 13 12.92 20.03 6.50
CA ASP A 13 14.09 19.82 5.67
C ASP A 13 14.47 18.34 5.59
N GLU A 14 15.34 18.00 4.65
CA GLU A 14 15.78 16.61 4.42
C GLU A 14 16.45 16.01 5.66
N GLU A 15 17.14 16.82 6.47
CA GLU A 15 17.79 16.38 7.70
C GLU A 15 16.77 15.96 8.75
N THR A 16 15.71 16.74 8.95
CA THR A 16 14.60 16.42 9.86
C THR A 16 13.90 15.12 9.42
N VAL A 17 13.62 14.97 8.11
CA VAL A 17 13.00 13.74 7.59
C VAL A 17 13.88 12.52 7.81
N ALA A 18 15.20 12.66 7.59
CA ALA A 18 16.15 11.56 7.80
C ALA A 18 16.25 11.19 9.30
N GLN A 19 16.20 12.15 10.21
CA GLN A 19 16.18 11.89 11.65
C GLN A 19 14.92 11.14 12.07
N LEU A 20 13.74 11.56 11.60
CA LEU A 20 12.47 10.89 11.88
C LEU A 20 12.43 9.47 11.31
N ALA A 21 12.93 9.27 10.09
CA ALA A 21 13.03 7.95 9.47
C ALA A 21 13.99 7.03 10.25
N GLY A 22 15.11 7.57 10.73
CA GLY A 22 16.05 6.85 11.59
C GLY A 22 15.41 6.44 12.91
N ALA A 23 14.74 7.38 13.60
CA ALA A 23 14.06 7.10 14.87
C ALA A 23 12.95 6.02 14.71
N PHE A 24 12.20 6.08 13.61
CA PHE A 24 11.18 5.07 13.32
C PHE A 24 11.80 3.69 13.06
N LEU A 25 12.87 3.61 12.27
CA LEU A 25 13.60 2.35 12.03
C LEU A 25 14.15 1.77 13.32
N ASP A 26 14.81 2.57 14.14
CA ASP A 26 15.38 2.13 15.42
C ASP A 26 14.29 1.59 16.37
N ALA A 27 13.13 2.25 16.38
CA ALA A 27 11.96 1.78 17.12
C ALA A 27 11.45 0.42 16.63
N LEU A 28 11.39 0.21 15.31
CA LEU A 28 11.00 -1.07 14.73
C LEU A 28 11.99 -2.19 15.09
N VAL A 29 13.29 -1.92 14.96
CA VAL A 29 14.36 -2.90 15.27
C VAL A 29 14.37 -3.28 16.76
N SER A 30 14.09 -2.31 17.64
CA SER A 30 14.01 -2.56 19.09
C SER A 30 12.66 -3.07 19.57
N GLY A 31 11.63 -3.09 18.71
CA GLY A 31 10.27 -3.47 19.08
C GLY A 31 9.57 -2.44 19.99
N ASP A 32 10.00 -1.17 19.95
CA ASP A 32 9.44 -0.09 20.77
C ASP A 32 8.27 0.60 20.04
N GLU A 33 7.06 0.13 20.35
CA GLU A 33 5.82 0.68 19.80
C GLU A 33 5.61 2.17 20.12
N ILE A 34 6.02 2.60 21.32
CA ILE A 34 5.78 3.97 21.79
C ILE A 34 6.67 4.92 21.02
N THR A 35 7.93 4.60 20.86
CA THR A 35 8.87 5.42 20.08
C THR A 35 8.48 5.45 18.61
N ALA A 36 7.96 4.35 18.04
CA ALA A 36 7.43 4.33 16.68
C ALA A 36 6.24 5.30 16.52
N ASP A 37 5.29 5.31 17.46
CA ASP A 37 4.16 6.24 17.45
C ASP A 37 4.60 7.69 17.56
N ILE A 38 5.58 7.98 18.42
CA ILE A 38 6.15 9.33 18.58
C ILE A 38 6.77 9.81 17.27
N ALA A 39 7.60 8.99 16.62
CA ALA A 39 8.25 9.36 15.35
C ALA A 39 7.22 9.69 14.26
N ILE A 40 6.14 8.95 14.17
CA ILE A 40 5.06 9.22 13.20
C ILE A 40 4.26 10.48 13.57
N SER A 41 3.98 10.69 14.87
CA SER A 41 3.30 11.91 15.33
C SER A 41 4.14 13.16 15.04
N GLU A 42 5.43 13.13 15.33
CA GLU A 42 6.36 14.21 15.04
C GLU A 42 6.47 14.48 13.52
N ALA A 43 6.45 13.44 12.69
CA ALA A 43 6.43 13.60 11.23
C ALA A 43 5.15 14.31 10.76
N MET A 44 4.00 13.98 11.34
CA MET A 44 2.72 14.65 11.04
C MET A 44 2.74 16.11 11.52
N ASP A 45 3.27 16.38 12.71
CA ASP A 45 3.38 17.72 13.28
C ASP A 45 4.37 18.59 12.50
N ALA A 46 5.40 17.98 11.92
CA ALA A 46 6.33 18.62 10.99
C ALA A 46 5.71 18.91 9.62
N GLY A 47 4.47 18.51 9.37
CA GLY A 47 3.71 18.82 8.17
C GLY A 47 3.81 17.77 7.04
N LEU A 48 4.39 16.58 7.28
CA LEU A 48 4.36 15.50 6.32
C LEU A 48 2.94 14.96 6.16
N THR A 49 2.52 14.76 4.93
CA THR A 49 1.29 14.04 4.63
C THR A 49 1.46 12.56 4.91
N THR A 50 0.36 11.84 5.09
CA THR A 50 0.40 10.37 5.29
C THR A 50 1.09 9.66 4.13
N ALA A 51 0.91 10.13 2.88
CA ALA A 51 1.58 9.55 1.73
C ALA A 51 3.11 9.74 1.80
N GLU A 52 3.55 10.92 2.24
CA GLU A 52 4.97 11.22 2.44
C GLU A 52 5.55 10.39 3.60
N ILE A 53 4.81 10.24 4.69
CA ILE A 53 5.21 9.34 5.80
C ILE A 53 5.34 7.89 5.32
N ASP A 54 4.36 7.40 4.55
CA ASP A 54 4.39 6.05 3.98
C ASP A 54 5.63 5.84 3.09
N GLU A 55 6.00 6.84 2.26
CA GLU A 55 7.11 6.74 1.30
C GLU A 55 8.49 7.06 1.90
N MET A 56 8.56 8.03 2.80
CA MET A 56 9.84 8.54 3.29
C MET A 56 10.27 7.90 4.62
N LEU A 57 9.33 7.39 5.41
CA LEU A 57 9.61 6.76 6.69
C LEU A 57 9.30 5.25 6.66
N ILE A 58 8.03 4.89 6.41
CA ILE A 58 7.55 3.52 6.61
C ILE A 58 8.15 2.54 5.59
N ALA A 59 8.04 2.84 4.29
CA ALA A 59 8.52 1.92 3.26
C ALA A 59 10.04 1.70 3.34
N PRO A 60 10.89 2.75 3.49
CA PRO A 60 12.34 2.55 3.64
C PRO A 60 12.70 1.78 4.91
N ALA A 61 12.03 2.04 6.05
CA ALA A 61 12.27 1.32 7.30
C ALA A 61 11.95 -0.18 7.15
N MET A 62 10.81 -0.53 6.55
CA MET A 62 10.44 -1.93 6.34
C MET A 62 11.34 -2.64 5.33
N TRP A 63 11.87 -1.94 4.32
CA TRP A 63 12.89 -2.51 3.45
C TRP A 63 14.17 -2.81 4.22
N ARG A 64 14.60 -1.88 5.09
CA ARG A 64 15.79 -2.10 5.90
C ARG A 64 15.62 -3.24 6.92
N VAL A 65 14.44 -3.36 7.53
CA VAL A 65 14.08 -4.50 8.38
C VAL A 65 14.19 -5.82 7.61
N GLY A 66 13.67 -5.88 6.37
CA GLY A 66 13.80 -7.05 5.52
C GLY A 66 15.26 -7.39 5.18
N GLU A 67 16.09 -6.38 4.85
CA GLU A 67 17.52 -6.58 4.59
C GLU A 67 18.26 -7.12 5.83
N LEU A 68 17.99 -6.58 7.02
CA LEU A 68 18.59 -7.04 8.27
C LEU A 68 18.20 -8.49 8.58
N TRP A 69 16.93 -8.85 8.31
CA TRP A 69 16.48 -10.23 8.43
C TRP A 69 17.20 -11.15 7.43
N GLU A 70 17.33 -10.79 6.16
CA GLU A 70 18.05 -11.58 5.15
C GLU A 70 19.53 -11.75 5.51
N GLN A 71 20.15 -10.76 6.15
CA GLN A 71 21.53 -10.80 6.63
C GLN A 71 21.69 -11.61 7.94
N GLY A 72 20.58 -12.03 8.56
CA GLY A 72 20.58 -12.73 9.84
C GLY A 72 20.89 -11.84 11.04
N GLU A 73 20.80 -10.52 10.88
CA GLU A 73 20.95 -9.54 11.95
C GLU A 73 19.66 -9.38 12.77
N LEU A 74 18.50 -9.68 12.16
CA LEU A 74 17.22 -9.81 12.83
C LEU A 74 16.69 -11.24 12.71
N SER A 75 16.08 -11.73 13.78
CA SER A 75 15.33 -12.97 13.78
C SER A 75 13.97 -12.79 13.08
N VAL A 76 13.34 -13.89 12.68
CA VAL A 76 11.96 -13.91 12.16
C VAL A 76 10.97 -13.26 13.16
N ALA A 77 11.18 -13.45 14.46
CA ALA A 77 10.31 -12.86 15.47
C ALA A 77 10.43 -11.34 15.54
N GLU A 78 11.64 -10.79 15.42
CA GLU A 78 11.88 -9.35 15.40
C GLU A 78 11.32 -8.70 14.12
N GLU A 79 11.48 -9.34 12.97
CA GLU A 79 10.84 -8.89 11.72
C GLU A 79 9.31 -8.87 11.85
N HIS A 80 8.70 -9.90 12.45
CA HIS A 80 7.25 -9.94 12.67
C HIS A 80 6.79 -8.84 13.62
N ILE A 81 7.51 -8.57 14.70
CA ILE A 81 7.22 -7.47 15.64
C ILE A 81 7.25 -6.13 14.87
N ALA A 82 8.28 -5.89 14.06
CA ALA A 82 8.38 -4.68 13.23
C ALA A 82 7.20 -4.53 12.26
N THR A 83 6.79 -5.63 11.63
CA THR A 83 5.63 -5.67 10.73
C THR A 83 4.32 -5.37 11.46
N GLU A 84 4.10 -5.93 12.65
CA GLU A 84 2.90 -5.67 13.47
C GLU A 84 2.85 -4.21 13.94
N ILE A 85 3.97 -3.65 14.45
CA ILE A 85 4.06 -2.23 14.82
C ILE A 85 3.69 -1.35 13.63
N THR A 86 4.28 -1.62 12.47
CA THR A 86 4.04 -0.86 11.24
C THR A 86 2.58 -0.93 10.81
N THR A 87 1.98 -2.12 10.83
CA THR A 87 0.57 -2.32 10.46
C THR A 87 -0.36 -1.55 11.39
N ARG A 88 -0.08 -1.56 12.70
CA ARG A 88 -0.83 -0.80 13.70
C ARG A 88 -0.71 0.71 13.47
N VAL A 89 0.50 1.21 13.21
CA VAL A 89 0.73 2.62 12.89
C VAL A 89 -0.09 3.08 11.68
N ILE A 90 -0.09 2.29 10.59
CA ILE A 90 -0.88 2.60 9.39
C ILE A 90 -2.39 2.61 9.71
N ALA A 91 -2.86 1.70 10.56
CA ALA A 91 -4.27 1.67 10.97
C ALA A 91 -4.66 2.92 11.76
N LEU A 92 -3.81 3.37 12.70
CA LEU A 92 -4.02 4.62 13.46
C LEU A 92 -4.02 5.86 12.55
N GLN A 93 -3.11 5.94 11.59
CA GLN A 93 -3.11 7.00 10.58
C GLN A 93 -4.41 7.01 9.76
N ARG A 94 -4.94 5.83 9.40
CA ARG A 94 -6.19 5.70 8.65
C ARG A 94 -7.38 6.23 9.46
N GLU A 95 -7.46 5.95 10.76
CA GLU A 95 -8.52 6.46 11.64
C GLU A 95 -8.46 7.98 11.81
N ALA A 96 -7.26 8.54 11.94
CA ALA A 96 -7.04 9.99 12.04
C ALA A 96 -7.34 10.74 10.73
N ARG A 97 -7.33 10.05 9.60
CA ARG A 97 -7.52 10.64 8.27
C ARG A 97 -8.98 11.01 8.05
N ARG A 98 -9.23 12.27 7.67
CA ARG A 98 -10.55 12.68 7.18
C ARG A 98 -10.84 11.99 5.85
N VAL A 99 -11.96 11.27 5.80
CA VAL A 99 -12.48 10.71 4.55
C VAL A 99 -13.00 11.84 3.69
N ALA A 100 -12.78 11.79 2.37
CA ALA A 100 -13.35 12.75 1.44
C ALA A 100 -14.88 12.86 1.63
N GLU A 101 -15.39 14.07 1.62
CA GLU A 101 -16.84 14.35 1.84
C GLU A 101 -17.73 13.66 0.80
N SER A 102 -17.22 13.48 -0.42
CA SER A 102 -17.95 12.77 -1.48
C SER A 102 -17.39 11.35 -1.65
N ARG A 103 -18.24 10.37 -1.39
CA ARG A 103 -17.92 8.98 -1.75
C ARG A 103 -17.90 8.81 -3.26
N ARG A 104 -16.88 8.13 -3.77
CA ARG A 104 -16.71 7.92 -5.23
C ARG A 104 -17.66 6.84 -5.79
N GLY A 105 -18.31 6.05 -4.92
CA GLY A 105 -19.24 4.99 -5.31
C GLY A 105 -18.58 3.86 -6.10
N ARG A 106 -17.25 3.72 -5.97
CA ARG A 106 -16.46 2.70 -6.64
C ARG A 106 -15.78 1.84 -5.60
N ARG A 107 -15.77 0.54 -5.87
CA ARG A 107 -15.24 -0.47 -4.95
C ARG A 107 -13.90 -0.99 -5.41
N ILE A 108 -12.93 -0.92 -4.51
CA ILE A 108 -11.57 -1.38 -4.74
C ILE A 108 -11.30 -2.58 -3.83
N LEU A 109 -10.91 -3.69 -4.42
CA LEU A 109 -10.50 -4.89 -3.68
C LEU A 109 -8.99 -4.95 -3.62
N LEU A 110 -8.44 -5.21 -2.42
CA LEU A 110 -7.01 -5.33 -2.20
C LEU A 110 -6.67 -6.72 -1.67
N ALA A 111 -5.66 -7.36 -2.28
CA ALA A 111 -5.19 -8.68 -1.88
C ALA A 111 -3.74 -8.91 -2.33
N THR A 112 -3.10 -9.94 -1.78
CA THR A 112 -1.92 -10.53 -2.42
C THR A 112 -2.24 -11.92 -2.95
N PRO A 113 -1.63 -12.35 -4.06
CA PRO A 113 -1.85 -13.68 -4.61
C PRO A 113 -1.26 -14.76 -3.70
N ALA A 114 -1.66 -16.02 -3.93
CA ALA A 114 -1.18 -17.17 -3.16
C ALA A 114 0.35 -17.21 -3.06
N GLY A 115 0.87 -17.42 -1.85
CA GLY A 115 2.30 -17.43 -1.53
C GLY A 115 2.90 -16.06 -1.24
N GLU A 116 2.20 -14.97 -1.47
CA GLU A 116 2.66 -13.62 -1.14
C GLU A 116 2.06 -13.17 0.21
N ARG A 117 2.92 -12.91 1.18
CA ARG A 117 2.52 -12.53 2.55
C ARG A 117 2.82 -11.08 2.90
N HIS A 118 3.54 -10.35 2.05
CA HIS A 118 3.90 -8.96 2.29
C HIS A 118 2.69 -8.04 2.07
N VAL A 119 2.10 -7.57 3.16
CA VAL A 119 0.83 -6.79 3.13
C VAL A 119 0.97 -5.32 3.48
N VAL A 120 2.11 -4.90 4.02
CA VAL A 120 2.31 -3.52 4.50
C VAL A 120 1.98 -2.50 3.39
N ALA A 121 2.48 -2.72 2.17
CA ALA A 121 2.18 -1.85 1.03
C ALA A 121 0.67 -1.79 0.71
N LEU A 122 -0.06 -2.92 0.85
CA LEU A 122 -1.51 -2.92 0.65
C LEU A 122 -2.25 -2.14 1.73
N HIS A 123 -1.77 -2.18 2.98
CA HIS A 123 -2.35 -1.37 4.07
C HIS A 123 -2.16 0.12 3.81
N MET A 124 -0.96 0.55 3.38
CA MET A 124 -0.69 1.94 2.97
C MET A 124 -1.63 2.38 1.84
N VAL A 125 -1.69 1.62 0.74
CA VAL A 125 -2.57 1.90 -0.40
C VAL A 125 -4.05 1.92 0.02
N SER A 126 -4.49 0.97 0.86
CA SER A 126 -5.85 0.92 1.41
C SER A 126 -6.19 2.20 2.18
N SER A 127 -5.26 2.68 3.02
CA SER A 127 -5.43 3.92 3.79
C SER A 127 -5.60 5.13 2.87
N LEU A 128 -4.76 5.27 1.84
CA LEU A 128 -4.83 6.37 0.86
C LEU A 128 -6.14 6.35 0.08
N LEU A 129 -6.52 5.20 -0.47
CA LEU A 129 -7.74 5.06 -1.26
C LEU A 129 -9.00 5.28 -0.41
N HIS A 130 -9.00 4.83 0.85
CA HIS A 130 -10.09 5.11 1.79
C HIS A 130 -10.23 6.62 2.02
N GLY A 131 -9.12 7.32 2.29
CA GLY A 131 -9.09 8.77 2.42
C GLY A 131 -9.58 9.50 1.17
N ALA A 132 -9.32 8.95 -0.02
CA ALA A 132 -9.82 9.46 -1.29
C ALA A 132 -11.31 9.17 -1.56
N GLY A 133 -12.02 8.46 -0.66
CA GLY A 133 -13.47 8.22 -0.73
C GLY A 133 -13.87 6.96 -1.49
N TYR A 134 -12.95 6.03 -1.73
CA TYR A 134 -13.26 4.71 -2.30
C TYR A 134 -13.85 3.76 -1.26
N ASP A 135 -14.73 2.84 -1.70
CA ASP A 135 -15.19 1.70 -0.92
C ASP A 135 -14.12 0.59 -0.97
N ILE A 136 -13.54 0.27 0.17
CA ILE A 136 -12.41 -0.66 0.26
C ILE A 136 -12.86 -2.03 0.75
N VAL A 137 -12.45 -3.07 0.01
CA VAL A 137 -12.54 -4.47 0.43
C VAL A 137 -11.12 -5.01 0.58
N MET A 138 -10.63 -5.12 1.81
CA MET A 138 -9.35 -5.74 2.11
C MET A 138 -9.57 -7.25 2.30
N VAL A 139 -9.09 -8.06 1.36
CA VAL A 139 -9.12 -9.53 1.48
C VAL A 139 -7.91 -10.02 2.27
N GLY A 140 -6.76 -9.41 2.05
CA GLY A 140 -5.52 -9.71 2.79
C GLY A 140 -4.52 -10.55 2.00
N PRO A 141 -3.60 -11.23 2.73
CA PRO A 141 -2.49 -11.95 2.12
C PRO A 141 -2.84 -13.37 1.65
N ASP A 142 -1.98 -13.92 0.80
CA ASP A 142 -1.89 -15.35 0.47
C ASP A 142 -3.22 -15.94 -0.05
N VAL A 143 -3.89 -15.23 -0.97
CA VAL A 143 -5.23 -15.61 -1.42
C VAL A 143 -5.16 -16.44 -2.70
N PRO A 144 -5.73 -17.67 -2.72
CA PRO A 144 -5.82 -18.48 -3.93
C PRO A 144 -6.57 -17.78 -5.07
N ALA A 145 -6.18 -18.06 -6.30
CA ALA A 145 -6.69 -17.36 -7.49
C ALA A 145 -8.21 -17.53 -7.67
N ASP A 146 -8.75 -18.73 -7.41
CA ASP A 146 -10.18 -19.03 -7.46
C ASP A 146 -10.96 -18.27 -6.38
N ALA A 147 -10.42 -18.20 -5.16
CA ALA A 147 -11.01 -17.43 -4.07
C ALA A 147 -11.00 -15.92 -4.37
N LEU A 148 -9.94 -15.41 -5.03
CA LEU A 148 -9.90 -14.02 -5.51
C LEU A 148 -10.98 -13.76 -6.56
N GLY A 149 -11.12 -14.63 -7.56
CA GLY A 149 -12.17 -14.52 -8.58
C GLY A 149 -13.56 -14.47 -7.96
N ALA A 150 -13.86 -15.40 -7.06
CA ALA A 150 -15.13 -15.46 -6.35
C ALA A 150 -15.38 -14.20 -5.50
N SER A 151 -14.35 -13.70 -4.78
CA SER A 151 -14.45 -12.50 -3.95
C SER A 151 -14.70 -11.25 -4.79
N VAL A 152 -13.98 -11.08 -5.91
CA VAL A 152 -14.17 -9.93 -6.80
C VAL A 152 -15.58 -9.91 -7.39
N ARG A 153 -16.12 -11.06 -7.80
CA ARG A 153 -17.49 -11.19 -8.28
C ARG A 153 -18.51 -10.89 -7.18
N LEU A 154 -18.32 -11.45 -5.98
CA LEU A 154 -19.22 -11.23 -4.83
C LEU A 154 -19.32 -9.75 -4.48
N HIS A 155 -18.20 -9.08 -4.40
CA HIS A 155 -18.12 -7.66 -4.02
C HIS A 155 -18.32 -6.72 -5.21
N LYS A 156 -18.37 -7.23 -6.44
CA LYS A 156 -18.49 -6.43 -7.68
C LYS A 156 -17.42 -5.32 -7.73
N ALA A 157 -16.17 -5.69 -7.46
CA ALA A 157 -15.09 -4.71 -7.43
C ALA A 157 -14.84 -4.13 -8.82
N ASP A 158 -14.67 -2.81 -8.88
CA ASP A 158 -14.33 -2.08 -10.12
C ASP A 158 -12.85 -2.21 -10.45
N VAL A 159 -12.00 -2.19 -9.41
CA VAL A 159 -10.54 -2.32 -9.53
C VAL A 159 -10.04 -3.30 -8.48
N VAL A 160 -9.09 -4.14 -8.88
CA VAL A 160 -8.36 -5.04 -7.99
C VAL A 160 -6.92 -4.55 -7.88
N CYS A 161 -6.52 -4.19 -6.67
CA CYS A 161 -5.14 -3.86 -6.35
C CYS A 161 -4.43 -5.08 -5.77
N MET A 162 -3.33 -5.50 -6.39
CA MET A 162 -2.50 -6.58 -5.86
C MET A 162 -1.06 -6.11 -5.66
N SER A 163 -0.39 -6.67 -4.65
CA SER A 163 1.04 -6.46 -4.40
C SER A 163 1.80 -7.76 -4.62
N SER A 164 2.98 -7.65 -5.25
CA SER A 164 3.93 -8.75 -5.42
C SER A 164 5.32 -8.25 -5.11
N THR A 165 5.91 -8.75 -4.03
CA THR A 165 7.23 -8.32 -3.57
C THR A 165 8.34 -9.15 -4.19
N MET A 166 8.10 -10.44 -4.40
CA MET A 166 9.08 -11.40 -4.90
C MET A 166 8.82 -11.75 -6.36
N PRO A 167 9.86 -11.74 -7.25
CA PRO A 167 9.70 -12.06 -8.67
C PRO A 167 9.08 -13.45 -8.93
N GLU A 168 9.33 -14.41 -8.04
CA GLU A 168 8.80 -15.77 -8.12
C GLU A 168 7.26 -15.80 -8.04
N GLN A 169 6.65 -14.78 -7.43
CA GLN A 169 5.21 -14.66 -7.28
C GLN A 169 4.51 -14.09 -8.54
N SER A 170 5.26 -13.56 -9.50
CA SER A 170 4.69 -12.93 -10.70
C SER A 170 3.75 -13.84 -11.49
N LYS A 171 4.08 -15.15 -11.60
CA LYS A 171 3.19 -16.12 -12.23
C LYS A 171 1.85 -16.26 -11.50
N ARG A 172 1.84 -16.11 -10.18
CA ARG A 172 0.62 -16.18 -9.37
C ARG A 172 -0.25 -14.94 -9.53
N VAL A 173 0.38 -13.78 -9.76
CA VAL A 173 -0.35 -12.57 -10.17
C VAL A 173 -1.10 -12.81 -11.47
N LEU A 174 -0.45 -13.39 -12.49
CA LEU A 174 -1.09 -13.70 -13.78
C LEU A 174 -2.25 -14.70 -13.61
N GLN A 175 -2.05 -15.74 -12.82
CA GLN A 175 -3.11 -16.72 -12.51
C GLN A 175 -4.30 -16.05 -11.81
N ALA A 176 -4.06 -15.15 -10.88
CA ALA A 176 -5.10 -14.39 -10.20
C ALA A 176 -5.87 -13.49 -11.18
N ILE A 177 -5.17 -12.78 -12.06
CA ILE A 177 -5.80 -11.95 -13.11
C ILE A 177 -6.71 -12.80 -13.99
N ASP A 178 -6.24 -13.96 -14.48
CA ASP A 178 -7.01 -14.83 -15.35
C ASP A 178 -8.25 -15.39 -14.63
N ALA A 179 -8.12 -15.82 -13.38
CA ALA A 179 -9.25 -16.30 -12.58
C ALA A 179 -10.28 -15.20 -12.33
N ILE A 180 -9.84 -13.99 -11.99
CA ILE A 180 -10.73 -12.84 -11.77
C ILE A 180 -11.46 -12.48 -13.07
N ARG A 181 -10.76 -12.44 -14.20
CA ARG A 181 -11.39 -12.12 -15.49
C ARG A 181 -12.45 -13.14 -15.91
N ASN A 182 -12.25 -14.41 -15.57
CA ASN A 182 -13.25 -15.45 -15.84
C ASN A 182 -14.51 -15.25 -14.99
N GLU A 183 -14.38 -14.83 -13.74
CA GLU A 183 -15.50 -14.64 -12.81
C GLU A 183 -16.16 -13.27 -12.91
N TRP A 184 -15.37 -12.20 -13.16
CA TRP A 184 -15.82 -10.82 -13.20
C TRP A 184 -15.05 -10.00 -14.25
N PRO A 185 -15.38 -10.13 -15.54
CA PRO A 185 -14.68 -9.46 -16.66
C PRO A 185 -14.54 -7.94 -16.55
N PRO A 186 -15.46 -7.19 -15.87
CA PRO A 186 -15.36 -5.74 -15.78
C PRO A 186 -14.20 -5.22 -14.92
N ALA A 187 -13.59 -6.06 -14.07
CA ALA A 187 -12.53 -5.62 -13.17
C ALA A 187 -11.30 -5.12 -13.94
N ALA A 188 -10.76 -3.99 -13.48
CA ALA A 188 -9.46 -3.48 -13.89
C ALA A 188 -8.40 -3.83 -12.83
N PHE A 189 -7.11 -3.82 -13.20
CA PHE A 189 -6.04 -4.28 -12.31
C PHE A 189 -4.99 -3.19 -12.10
N VAL A 190 -4.64 -2.98 -10.85
CA VAL A 190 -3.49 -2.17 -10.42
C VAL A 190 -2.55 -3.08 -9.64
N ILE A 191 -1.33 -3.22 -10.11
CA ILE A 191 -0.34 -4.12 -9.51
C ILE A 191 0.84 -3.29 -9.06
N GLY A 192 1.21 -3.46 -7.80
CA GLY A 192 2.40 -2.84 -7.20
C GLY A 192 3.39 -3.88 -6.72
N GLY A 193 4.53 -3.37 -6.20
CA GLY A 193 5.60 -4.18 -5.64
C GLY A 193 6.75 -4.45 -6.63
N ARG A 194 7.90 -4.84 -6.06
CA ARG A 194 9.16 -5.00 -6.80
C ARG A 194 9.25 -6.32 -7.57
N GLY A 195 8.36 -7.27 -7.26
CA GLY A 195 8.31 -8.60 -7.88
C GLY A 195 7.53 -8.66 -9.20
N LEU A 196 7.02 -7.53 -9.70
CA LEU A 196 6.29 -7.53 -10.96
C LEU A 196 7.23 -7.74 -12.14
N THR A 197 6.85 -8.63 -13.05
CA THR A 197 7.64 -8.91 -14.27
C THR A 197 7.08 -8.15 -15.47
N ALA A 198 7.93 -7.95 -16.49
CA ALA A 198 7.54 -7.34 -17.75
C ALA A 198 6.35 -8.04 -18.44
N GLU A 199 6.20 -9.35 -18.24
CA GLU A 199 5.04 -10.11 -18.75
C GLU A 199 3.72 -9.61 -18.13
N ALA A 200 3.68 -9.41 -16.81
CA ALA A 200 2.50 -8.89 -16.13
C ALA A 200 2.25 -7.41 -16.49
N GLU A 201 3.32 -6.62 -16.62
CA GLU A 201 3.21 -5.21 -17.05
C GLU A 201 2.69 -5.04 -18.48
N SER A 202 2.97 -6.01 -19.37
CA SER A 202 2.55 -5.95 -20.77
C SER A 202 1.04 -6.17 -20.98
N ARG A 203 0.33 -6.66 -19.98
CA ARG A 203 -1.12 -6.89 -20.05
C ARG A 203 -1.89 -5.55 -20.17
N PRO A 204 -2.72 -5.36 -21.18
CA PRO A 204 -3.41 -4.07 -21.44
C PRO A 204 -4.39 -3.67 -20.33
N GLU A 205 -4.92 -4.64 -19.58
CA GLU A 205 -5.81 -4.44 -18.43
C GLU A 205 -5.08 -4.08 -17.15
N VAL A 206 -3.76 -4.25 -17.09
CA VAL A 206 -2.92 -3.99 -15.91
C VAL A 206 -2.35 -2.59 -15.97
N ARG A 207 -2.26 -1.95 -14.82
CA ARG A 207 -1.44 -0.76 -14.58
C ARG A 207 -0.48 -1.04 -13.44
N HIS A 208 0.78 -0.71 -13.66
CA HIS A 208 1.78 -0.76 -12.62
C HIS A 208 1.69 0.49 -11.75
N CYS A 209 1.60 0.29 -10.44
CA CYS A 209 1.71 1.31 -9.41
C CYS A 209 3.13 1.24 -8.81
N ARG A 210 3.95 2.23 -9.09
CA ARG A 210 5.38 2.22 -8.75
C ARG A 210 5.67 2.76 -7.36
N SER A 211 4.79 3.64 -6.87
CA SER A 211 4.89 4.23 -5.53
C SER A 211 3.53 4.25 -4.85
N VAL A 212 3.56 4.34 -3.53
CA VAL A 212 2.33 4.42 -2.73
C VAL A 212 1.60 5.73 -3.00
N SER A 213 2.32 6.83 -3.21
CA SER A 213 1.74 8.16 -3.46
C SER A 213 0.96 8.24 -4.77
N GLU A 214 1.36 7.50 -5.81
CA GLU A 214 0.64 7.51 -7.09
C GLU A 214 -0.61 6.61 -7.11
N ALA A 215 -0.85 5.82 -6.04
CA ALA A 215 -1.91 4.81 -6.02
C ALA A 215 -3.30 5.40 -6.30
N VAL A 216 -3.61 6.57 -5.77
CA VAL A 216 -4.91 7.24 -5.99
C VAL A 216 -5.07 7.62 -7.47
N ASP A 217 -4.06 8.23 -8.07
CA ASP A 217 -4.10 8.68 -9.47
C ASP A 217 -4.20 7.49 -10.44
N VAL A 218 -3.44 6.43 -10.17
CA VAL A 218 -3.47 5.20 -10.97
C VAL A 218 -4.85 4.54 -10.90
N VAL A 219 -5.42 4.42 -9.70
CA VAL A 219 -6.77 3.85 -9.51
C VAL A 219 -7.82 4.74 -10.18
N ASP A 220 -7.75 6.07 -10.06
CA ASP A 220 -8.63 7.02 -10.73
C ASP A 220 -8.63 6.83 -12.24
N ALA A 221 -7.45 6.62 -12.84
CA ALA A 221 -7.32 6.37 -14.27
C ALA A 221 -7.99 5.05 -14.67
N MET A 222 -7.85 4.00 -13.87
CA MET A 222 -8.45 2.69 -14.13
C MET A 222 -9.96 2.69 -13.96
N VAL A 223 -10.49 3.36 -12.95
CA VAL A 223 -11.94 3.54 -12.77
C VAL A 223 -12.59 4.27 -13.94
N LYS A 224 -11.95 5.35 -14.44
CA LYS A 224 -12.44 6.08 -15.62
C LYS A 224 -12.46 5.21 -16.87
N ARG A 225 -11.54 4.27 -17.00
CA ARG A 225 -11.46 3.32 -18.12
C ARG A 225 -12.55 2.24 -18.01
N ALA A 226 -12.73 1.65 -16.81
CA ALA A 226 -13.76 0.63 -16.56
C ALA A 226 -15.19 1.16 -16.76
N GLY A 227 -15.44 2.44 -16.50
CA GLY A 227 -16.76 3.07 -16.68
C GLY A 227 -17.10 3.49 -18.11
N ARG A 228 -16.21 3.24 -19.10
CA ARG A 228 -16.44 3.55 -20.53
C ARG A 228 -16.77 2.33 -21.38
N ASN A 229 -16.75 1.16 -20.79
CA ASN A 229 -17.16 -0.11 -21.41
C ASN A 229 -18.54 -0.52 -20.86
#